data_ae528833eab2ad3a750067dd29a09f9f
#
_entry.id   ae528833eab2ad3a750067dd29a09f9f
#
_cell.length_a   1.000
_cell.length_b   1.000
_cell.length_c   1.000
_cell.angle_alpha   90.00
_cell.angle_beta   90.00
_cell.angle_gamma   90.00
#
_symmetry.space_group_name_H-M   'P 1'
#
loop_
_entity.id
_entity.type
_entity.pdbx_description
1 polymer ?
#
loop_
_entity_poly.entity_id
_entity_poly.type
_entity_poly.pdbx_seq_one_letter_code
_entity_poly.pdbx_strand_id
1 'polypeptide(L)'
;TKNAKLNADIEKLWKKWCKARNCDVTGTQTLNQILRMAVTRKKVDGGILFVKVYTNDGMIPFKLQMIEVDELDTLQVGETAGGNRIVGGIEYNKYNKPVAYWIRQYGIDGFSLEQPRRIDANDVIFYYTKRRPSQIREMSDMSQTATRIRDTNEFMTAVSVKERIAACLSVFI
;
A
#
# COMPACT_ATOMS: atom_id res chain seq x y z
N THR A 1 -13.13 26.68 12.52
CA THR A 1 -12.80 27.89 13.27
C THR A 1 -14.05 28.77 13.44
N LYS A 2 -14.04 29.76 14.34
CA LYS A 2 -15.14 30.73 14.50
C LYS A 2 -15.23 31.74 13.33
N ASN A 3 -14.30 31.73 12.40
CA ASN A 3 -14.26 32.62 11.24
C ASN A 3 -14.83 31.91 9.99
N ALA A 4 -16.07 32.27 9.62
CA ALA A 4 -16.79 31.66 8.51
C ALA A 4 -16.09 31.90 7.14
N LYS A 5 -15.50 33.09 6.94
CA LYS A 5 -14.78 33.42 5.71
C LYS A 5 -13.55 32.53 5.53
N LEU A 6 -12.75 32.38 6.61
CA LEU A 6 -11.58 31.50 6.58
C LEU A 6 -11.97 30.04 6.30
N ASN A 7 -13.06 29.56 6.89
CA ASN A 7 -13.55 28.21 6.64
C ASN A 7 -13.91 28.01 5.17
N ALA A 8 -14.63 28.97 4.56
CA ALA A 8 -14.99 28.92 3.14
C ALA A 8 -13.76 28.93 2.22
N ASP A 9 -12.73 29.72 2.54
CA ASP A 9 -11.48 29.75 1.78
C ASP A 9 -10.72 28.42 1.90
N ILE A 10 -10.63 27.83 3.11
CA ILE A 10 -10.02 26.51 3.32
C ILE A 10 -10.77 25.43 2.53
N GLU A 11 -12.10 25.39 2.57
CA GLU A 11 -12.88 24.42 1.80
C GLU A 11 -12.68 24.58 0.30
N LYS A 12 -12.58 25.80 -0.20
CA LYS A 12 -12.31 26.08 -1.61
C LYS A 12 -10.94 25.58 -2.03
N LEU A 13 -9.92 25.82 -1.22
CA LEU A 13 -8.56 25.32 -1.45
C LEU A 13 -8.51 23.80 -1.39
N TRP A 14 -9.16 23.19 -0.41
CA TRP A 14 -9.26 21.74 -0.27
C TRP A 14 -9.89 21.09 -1.50
N LYS A 15 -11.04 21.60 -1.96
CA LYS A 15 -11.71 21.09 -3.18
C LYS A 15 -10.82 21.20 -4.41
N LYS A 16 -9.97 22.24 -4.49
CA LYS A 16 -9.01 22.38 -5.59
C LYS A 16 -7.86 21.40 -5.46
N TRP A 17 -7.34 21.22 -4.24
CA TRP A 17 -6.25 20.27 -3.97
C TRP A 17 -6.67 18.82 -4.22
N CYS A 18 -7.89 18.42 -3.95
CA CYS A 18 -8.40 17.05 -4.17
C CYS A 18 -8.43 16.61 -5.64
N LYS A 19 -8.19 17.50 -6.60
CA LYS A 19 -8.12 17.16 -8.03
C LYS A 19 -6.81 16.41 -8.32
N ALA A 20 -6.86 15.45 -9.26
CA ALA A 20 -5.74 14.57 -9.59
C ALA A 20 -4.41 15.31 -9.81
N ARG A 21 -4.43 16.35 -10.62
CA ARG A 21 -3.22 17.14 -10.95
C ARG A 21 -2.56 17.78 -9.72
N ASN A 22 -3.31 18.03 -8.65
CA ASN A 22 -2.83 18.77 -7.48
C ASN A 22 -2.47 17.87 -6.30
N CYS A 23 -3.18 16.77 -6.09
CA CYS A 23 -2.96 15.90 -4.92
C CYS A 23 -2.07 14.69 -5.21
N ASP A 24 -2.00 14.27 -6.48
CA ASP A 24 -1.23 13.09 -6.88
C ASP A 24 0.08 13.51 -7.56
N VAL A 25 1.18 12.87 -7.21
CA VAL A 25 2.48 13.09 -7.86
C VAL A 25 2.42 12.74 -9.34
N THR A 26 1.75 11.65 -9.69
CA THR A 26 1.57 11.22 -11.08
C THR A 26 0.52 12.05 -11.83
N GLY A 27 -0.32 12.80 -11.10
CA GLY A 27 -1.38 13.62 -11.66
C GLY A 27 -2.56 12.84 -12.25
N THR A 28 -2.65 11.55 -12.00
CA THR A 28 -3.63 10.64 -12.63
C THR A 28 -4.86 10.39 -11.77
N GLN A 29 -4.73 10.46 -10.43
CA GLN A 29 -5.76 10.08 -9.48
C GLN A 29 -6.23 11.24 -8.62
N THR A 30 -7.55 11.38 -8.48
CA THR A 30 -8.15 12.27 -7.49
C THR A 30 -7.98 11.70 -6.09
N LEU A 31 -8.06 12.56 -5.06
CA LEU A 31 -7.95 12.11 -3.67
C LEU A 31 -8.94 10.98 -3.34
N ASN A 32 -10.18 11.04 -3.87
CA ASN A 32 -11.17 9.98 -3.65
C ASN A 32 -10.74 8.64 -4.26
N GLN A 33 -10.12 8.66 -5.43
CA GLN A 33 -9.59 7.44 -6.07
C GLN A 33 -8.40 6.89 -5.27
N ILE A 34 -7.49 7.76 -4.82
CA ILE A 34 -6.38 7.42 -3.92
C ILE A 34 -6.90 6.72 -2.65
N LEU A 35 -7.89 7.31 -1.97
CA LEU A 35 -8.45 6.73 -0.75
C LEU A 35 -9.17 5.39 -0.98
N ARG A 36 -9.91 5.25 -2.09
CA ARG A 36 -10.54 3.97 -2.45
C ARG A 36 -9.49 2.89 -2.70
N MET A 37 -8.43 3.21 -3.45
CA MET A 37 -7.34 2.30 -3.70
C MET A 37 -6.63 1.91 -2.41
N ALA A 38 -6.38 2.87 -1.51
CA ALA A 38 -5.76 2.62 -0.21
C ALA A 38 -6.56 1.63 0.64
N VAL A 39 -7.88 1.76 0.68
CA VAL A 39 -8.75 0.81 1.41
C VAL A 39 -8.70 -0.57 0.79
N THR A 40 -8.69 -0.66 -0.55
CA THR A 40 -8.60 -1.94 -1.27
C THR A 40 -7.26 -2.61 -1.02
N ARG A 41 -6.14 -1.88 -1.19
CA ARG A 41 -4.79 -2.41 -0.95
C ARG A 41 -4.60 -2.83 0.49
N LYS A 42 -5.11 -2.06 1.46
CA LYS A 42 -5.07 -2.46 2.87
C LYS A 42 -5.75 -3.82 3.12
N LYS A 43 -6.84 -4.13 2.44
CA LYS A 43 -7.53 -5.43 2.57
C LYS A 43 -6.76 -6.56 1.89
N VAL A 44 -6.24 -6.31 0.69
CA VAL A 44 -5.59 -7.32 -0.14
C VAL A 44 -4.14 -7.54 0.31
N ASP A 45 -3.36 -6.48 0.38
CA ASP A 45 -1.91 -6.52 0.65
C ASP A 45 -1.58 -6.29 2.14
N GLY A 46 -2.58 -5.83 2.91
CA GLY A 46 -2.44 -5.53 4.34
C GLY A 46 -2.13 -4.09 4.67
N GLY A 47 -1.64 -3.30 3.72
CA GLY A 47 -1.28 -1.91 3.89
C GLY A 47 -0.92 -1.21 2.59
N ILE A 48 -0.66 0.08 2.70
CA ILE A 48 -0.10 0.92 1.65
C ILE A 48 0.66 2.08 2.27
N LEU A 49 1.67 2.60 1.59
CA LEU A 49 2.43 3.75 2.01
C LEU A 49 2.03 4.99 1.20
N PHE A 50 1.96 6.12 1.88
CA PHE A 50 1.87 7.43 1.25
C PHE A 50 3.12 8.22 1.59
N VAL A 51 3.84 8.66 0.58
CA VAL A 51 4.97 9.57 0.75
C VAL A 51 4.49 10.99 0.48
N LYS A 52 4.78 11.87 1.42
CA LYS A 52 4.57 13.30 1.27
C LYS A 52 5.65 13.86 0.37
N VAL A 53 5.25 14.42 -0.75
CA VAL A 53 6.17 15.00 -1.73
C VAL A 53 5.90 16.50 -1.82
N TYR A 54 6.95 17.28 -1.65
CA TYR A 54 6.89 18.73 -1.79
C TYR A 54 7.49 19.10 -3.14
N THR A 55 6.64 19.67 -4.02
CA THR A 55 7.01 20.06 -5.38
C THR A 55 6.75 21.55 -5.57
N ASN A 56 7.50 22.19 -6.47
CA ASN A 56 7.27 23.59 -6.83
C ASN A 56 6.24 23.74 -7.95
N ASP A 57 5.68 22.65 -8.45
CA ASP A 57 4.66 22.63 -9.47
C ASP A 57 3.26 22.59 -8.85
N GLY A 58 2.38 23.45 -9.35
CA GLY A 58 1.00 23.50 -8.91
C GLY A 58 0.68 24.61 -7.91
N MET A 59 -0.58 24.67 -7.49
CA MET A 59 -1.09 25.74 -6.63
C MET A 59 -0.72 25.55 -5.16
N ILE A 60 -0.58 24.30 -4.72
CA ILE A 60 -0.18 23.92 -3.38
C ILE A 60 1.04 23.02 -3.53
N PRO A 61 2.19 23.37 -2.92
CA PRO A 61 3.45 22.61 -3.07
C PRO A 61 3.43 21.33 -2.19
N PHE A 62 2.36 20.55 -2.27
CA PHE A 62 2.18 19.33 -1.49
C PHE A 62 1.38 18.31 -2.29
N LYS A 63 1.97 17.16 -2.51
CA LYS A 63 1.36 16.02 -3.20
C LYS A 63 1.59 14.74 -2.45
N LEU A 64 0.79 13.72 -2.75
CA LEU A 64 0.93 12.38 -2.23
C LEU A 64 1.44 11.45 -3.33
N GLN A 65 2.43 10.64 -3.01
CA GLN A 65 2.85 9.49 -3.81
C GLN A 65 2.41 8.22 -3.10
N MET A 66 1.63 7.38 -3.77
CA MET A 66 1.32 6.05 -3.26
C MET A 66 2.44 5.08 -3.63
N ILE A 67 2.78 4.22 -2.68
CA ILE A 67 3.82 3.19 -2.81
C ILE A 67 3.26 1.90 -2.23
N GLU A 68 3.43 0.80 -2.96
CA GLU A 68 3.00 -0.52 -2.51
C GLU A 68 3.90 -1.05 -1.38
N VAL A 69 3.36 -1.91 -0.53
CA VAL A 69 4.13 -2.49 0.59
C VAL A 69 5.23 -3.43 0.09
N ASP A 70 5.10 -3.96 -1.11
CA ASP A 70 6.11 -4.81 -1.75
C ASP A 70 7.35 -4.03 -2.21
N GLU A 71 7.23 -2.70 -2.35
CA GLU A 71 8.36 -1.81 -2.62
C GLU A 71 9.22 -1.52 -1.38
N LEU A 72 8.79 -1.92 -0.17
CA LEU A 72 9.66 -1.89 1.00
C LEU A 72 10.80 -2.92 0.82
N ASP A 73 12.03 -2.42 0.87
CA ASP A 73 13.22 -3.26 0.65
C ASP A 73 13.45 -4.22 1.82
N THR A 74 12.87 -5.41 1.72
CA THR A 74 12.98 -6.46 2.74
C THR A 74 14.39 -7.00 2.92
N LEU A 75 15.29 -6.74 1.97
CA LEU A 75 16.70 -7.14 2.06
C LEU A 75 17.51 -6.22 2.99
N GLN A 76 16.98 -5.01 3.29
CA GLN A 76 17.60 -4.12 4.26
C GLN A 76 17.34 -4.64 5.68
N VAL A 77 18.37 -5.26 6.27
CA VAL A 77 18.35 -5.82 7.62
C VAL A 77 19.65 -5.47 8.31
N GLY A 78 19.62 -5.17 9.60
CA GLY A 78 20.82 -4.89 10.38
C GLY A 78 20.64 -3.72 11.34
N GLU A 79 21.76 -3.08 11.68
CA GLU A 79 21.79 -1.88 12.52
C GLU A 79 22.45 -0.73 11.76
N THR A 80 21.91 0.46 11.95
CA THR A 80 22.53 1.68 11.45
C THR A 80 23.66 2.13 12.37
N ALA A 81 24.57 2.96 11.86
CA ALA A 81 25.63 3.57 12.68
C ALA A 81 25.08 4.35 13.91
N GLY A 82 23.81 4.78 13.87
CA GLY A 82 23.12 5.43 14.98
C GLY A 82 22.44 4.48 15.97
N GLY A 83 22.64 3.15 15.87
CA GLY A 83 22.05 2.16 16.76
C GLY A 83 20.57 1.87 16.53
N ASN A 84 20.01 2.30 15.41
CA ASN A 84 18.65 1.94 15.03
C ASN A 84 18.66 0.58 14.30
N ARG A 85 17.66 -0.23 14.57
CA ARG A 85 17.50 -1.56 13.97
C ARG A 85 16.67 -1.46 12.69
N ILE A 86 17.14 -2.09 11.61
CA ILE A 86 16.40 -2.19 10.34
C ILE A 86 15.83 -3.61 10.24
N VAL A 87 14.53 -3.71 10.03
CA VAL A 87 13.81 -4.98 9.83
C VAL A 87 12.76 -4.82 8.75
N GLY A 88 12.87 -5.64 7.68
CA GLY A 88 11.90 -5.66 6.59
C GLY A 88 11.72 -4.30 5.90
N GLY A 89 12.81 -3.55 5.72
CA GLY A 89 12.80 -2.25 5.07
C GLY A 89 12.35 -1.09 5.96
N ILE A 90 12.17 -1.31 7.26
CA ILE A 90 11.76 -0.25 8.20
C ILE A 90 12.83 -0.10 9.29
N GLU A 91 13.30 1.11 9.48
CA GLU A 91 14.25 1.49 10.51
C GLU A 91 13.51 1.88 11.80
N TYR A 92 13.87 1.25 12.92
CA TYR A 92 13.25 1.45 14.22
C TYR A 92 14.25 1.94 15.26
N ASN A 93 13.82 2.87 16.10
CA ASN A 93 14.59 3.25 17.28
C ASN A 93 14.43 2.22 18.41
N LYS A 94 15.11 2.44 19.54
CA LYS A 94 15.04 1.60 20.74
C LYS A 94 13.65 1.38 21.33
N TYR A 95 12.68 2.21 20.98
CA TYR A 95 11.28 2.12 21.43
C TYR A 95 10.36 1.47 20.39
N ASN A 96 10.90 0.87 19.33
CA ASN A 96 10.16 0.33 18.18
C ASN A 96 9.31 1.38 17.45
N LYS A 97 9.72 2.65 17.50
CA LYS A 97 9.11 3.71 16.70
C LYS A 97 9.80 3.75 15.33
N PRO A 98 9.07 3.73 14.22
CA PRO A 98 9.64 3.91 12.90
C PRO A 98 10.36 5.25 12.79
N VAL A 99 11.56 5.24 12.24
CA VAL A 99 12.40 6.43 12.00
C VAL A 99 12.56 6.70 10.51
N ALA A 100 12.66 5.63 9.71
CA ALA A 100 12.73 5.74 8.26
C ALA A 100 12.22 4.47 7.58
N TYR A 101 11.95 4.60 6.29
CA TYR A 101 11.52 3.52 5.40
C TYR A 101 12.50 3.42 4.24
N TRP A 102 12.92 2.20 3.94
CA TRP A 102 13.80 1.87 2.82
C TRP A 102 12.93 1.35 1.68
N ILE A 103 12.83 2.13 0.63
CA ILE A 103 11.97 1.85 -0.51
C ILE A 103 12.85 1.56 -1.71
N ARG A 104 12.55 0.47 -2.41
CA ARG A 104 13.20 0.05 -3.63
C ARG A 104 12.16 -0.13 -4.72
N GLN A 105 12.20 0.73 -5.71
CA GLN A 105 11.28 0.68 -6.84
C GLN A 105 11.91 -0.07 -8.01
N TYR A 106 11.06 -0.58 -8.88
CA TYR A 106 11.50 -1.09 -10.17
C TYR A 106 11.80 0.07 -11.11
N GLY A 107 12.83 -0.07 -11.92
CA GLY A 107 13.13 0.85 -12.99
C GLY A 107 12.03 0.90 -14.04
N ILE A 108 12.09 1.90 -14.92
CA ILE A 108 11.12 2.09 -16.01
C ILE A 108 11.06 0.87 -16.96
N ASP A 109 12.14 0.11 -17.03
CA ASP A 109 12.25 -1.15 -17.80
C ASP A 109 11.42 -2.31 -17.17
N GLY A 110 10.94 -2.16 -15.94
CA GLY A 110 10.18 -3.17 -15.21
C GLY A 110 10.98 -4.37 -14.72
N PHE A 111 12.28 -4.44 -14.99
CA PHE A 111 13.15 -5.57 -14.66
C PHE A 111 14.29 -5.19 -13.72
N SER A 112 14.86 -4.00 -13.85
CA SER A 112 15.92 -3.52 -12.98
C SER A 112 15.35 -2.99 -11.67
N LEU A 113 15.99 -3.38 -10.56
CA LEU A 113 15.71 -2.79 -9.25
C LEU A 113 16.58 -1.56 -9.06
N GLU A 114 15.96 -0.44 -8.74
CA GLU A 114 16.69 0.77 -8.38
C GLU A 114 17.41 0.63 -7.04
N GLN A 115 18.36 1.51 -6.78
CA GLN A 115 19.01 1.58 -5.48
C GLN A 115 17.99 1.93 -4.39
N PRO A 116 18.05 1.28 -3.22
CA PRO A 116 17.10 1.55 -2.15
C PRO A 116 17.22 3.00 -1.66
N ARG A 117 16.09 3.67 -1.57
CA ARG A 117 15.97 5.05 -1.11
C ARG A 117 15.48 5.06 0.34
N ARG A 118 16.25 5.71 1.22
CA ARG A 118 15.84 5.95 2.60
C ARG A 118 14.96 7.20 2.68
N ILE A 119 13.74 7.05 3.19
CA ILE A 119 12.79 8.15 3.39
C ILE A 119 12.50 8.28 4.89
N ASP A 120 12.54 9.51 5.40
CA ASP A 120 12.24 9.78 6.82
C ASP A 120 10.78 9.42 7.15
N ALA A 121 10.57 8.86 8.34
CA ALA A 121 9.23 8.44 8.76
C ALA A 121 8.24 9.61 8.92
N ASN A 122 8.73 10.84 9.09
CA ASN A 122 7.87 12.03 9.13
C ASN A 122 7.24 12.33 7.77
N ASP A 123 7.87 11.89 6.68
CA ASP A 123 7.37 12.08 5.31
C ASP A 123 6.57 10.90 4.79
N VAL A 124 6.42 9.85 5.59
CA VAL A 124 5.67 8.64 5.23
C VAL A 124 4.47 8.45 6.12
N ILE A 125 3.33 8.14 5.52
CA ILE A 125 2.13 7.65 6.22
C ILE A 125 1.97 6.19 5.84
N PHE A 126 2.27 5.28 6.75
CA PHE A 126 2.03 3.86 6.54
C PHE A 126 0.63 3.51 7.01
N TYR A 127 -0.28 3.31 6.06
CA TYR A 127 -1.68 2.99 6.31
C TYR A 127 -1.88 1.47 6.38
N TYR A 128 -1.86 0.91 7.59
CA TYR A 128 -2.12 -0.50 7.88
C TYR A 128 -2.81 -0.64 9.25
N THR A 129 -3.27 -1.85 9.58
CA THR A 129 -3.85 -2.14 10.89
C THR A 129 -2.85 -2.94 11.73
N LYS A 130 -2.44 -2.36 12.84
CA LYS A 130 -1.63 -3.06 13.82
C LYS A 130 -2.52 -3.93 14.71
N ARG A 131 -2.32 -5.25 14.68
CA ARG A 131 -3.09 -6.24 15.45
C ARG A 131 -2.36 -6.72 16.72
N ARG A 132 -1.04 -6.52 16.78
CA ARG A 132 -0.19 -6.90 17.92
C ARG A 132 0.74 -5.75 18.29
N PRO A 133 1.05 -5.53 19.57
CA PRO A 133 1.96 -4.47 20.00
C PRO A 133 3.34 -4.53 19.32
N SER A 134 3.87 -5.74 19.14
CA SER A 134 5.18 -6.00 18.52
C SER A 134 5.13 -6.14 17.00
N GLN A 135 3.96 -5.96 16.36
CA GLN A 135 3.83 -6.07 14.91
C GLN A 135 4.58 -4.95 14.22
N ILE A 136 5.47 -5.32 13.30
CA ILE A 136 6.38 -4.43 12.57
C ILE A 136 5.84 -4.14 11.17
N ARG A 137 5.29 -5.17 10.51
CA ARG A 137 4.79 -5.11 9.13
C ARG A 137 3.28 -5.33 9.10
N GLU A 138 2.71 -4.95 7.99
CA GLU A 138 1.31 -5.20 7.64
C GLU A 138 1.00 -6.70 7.55
N MET A 139 -0.28 -7.03 7.58
CA MET A 139 -0.78 -8.38 7.33
C MET A 139 -2.08 -8.26 6.54
N SER A 140 -2.15 -8.95 5.42
CA SER A 140 -3.34 -8.99 4.58
C SER A 140 -4.54 -9.59 5.34
N ASP A 141 -5.70 -8.96 5.19
CA ASP A 141 -6.96 -9.52 5.70
C ASP A 141 -7.35 -10.79 4.94
N MET A 142 -6.86 -10.95 3.70
CA MET A 142 -7.12 -12.11 2.85
C MET A 142 -6.21 -13.31 3.16
N SER A 143 -5.15 -13.13 3.93
CA SER A 143 -4.14 -14.19 4.17
C SER A 143 -4.72 -15.47 4.75
N GLN A 144 -5.73 -15.36 5.64
CA GLN A 144 -6.37 -16.51 6.26
C GLN A 144 -7.41 -17.21 5.37
N THR A 145 -7.96 -16.50 4.39
CA THR A 145 -8.98 -16.99 3.47
C THR A 145 -8.42 -17.52 2.16
N ALA A 146 -7.23 -17.12 1.77
CA ALA A 146 -6.60 -17.47 0.50
C ALA A 146 -6.52 -19.00 0.29
N THR A 147 -6.11 -19.74 1.32
CA THR A 147 -6.02 -21.21 1.28
C THR A 147 -7.41 -21.84 1.06
N ARG A 148 -8.42 -21.37 1.78
CA ARG A 148 -9.79 -21.88 1.66
C ARG A 148 -10.41 -21.56 0.29
N ILE A 149 -10.11 -20.42 -0.28
CA ILE A 149 -10.54 -20.06 -1.64
C ILE A 149 -9.92 -21.01 -2.65
N ARG A 150 -8.63 -21.31 -2.54
CA ARG A 150 -7.95 -22.28 -3.39
C ARG A 150 -8.59 -23.66 -3.28
N ASP A 151 -8.77 -24.16 -2.05
CA ASP A 151 -9.34 -25.49 -1.80
C ASP A 151 -10.78 -25.58 -2.35
N THR A 152 -11.56 -24.51 -2.23
CA THR A 152 -12.90 -24.42 -2.81
C THR A 152 -12.87 -24.48 -4.34
N ASN A 153 -11.94 -23.76 -4.98
CA ASN A 153 -11.79 -23.79 -6.43
C ASN A 153 -11.37 -25.17 -6.94
N GLU A 154 -10.45 -25.84 -6.24
CA GLU A 154 -10.04 -27.20 -6.56
C GLU A 154 -11.21 -28.18 -6.43
N PHE A 155 -12.00 -28.07 -5.34
CA PHE A 155 -13.21 -28.85 -5.16
C PHE A 155 -14.23 -28.63 -6.28
N MET A 156 -14.55 -27.38 -6.62
CA MET A 156 -15.48 -27.06 -7.72
C MET A 156 -15.00 -27.63 -9.06
N THR A 157 -13.70 -27.59 -9.32
CA THR A 157 -13.13 -28.17 -10.52
C THR A 157 -13.29 -29.69 -10.53
N ALA A 158 -13.00 -30.38 -9.42
CA ALA A 158 -13.15 -31.83 -9.30
C ALA A 158 -14.63 -32.27 -9.47
N VAL A 159 -15.56 -31.54 -8.88
CA VAL A 159 -17.02 -31.81 -9.04
C VAL A 159 -17.40 -31.61 -10.51
N SER A 160 -16.98 -30.56 -11.18
CA SER A 160 -17.29 -30.32 -12.58
C SER A 160 -16.74 -31.41 -13.50
N VAL A 161 -15.54 -31.94 -13.22
CA VAL A 161 -14.97 -33.07 -13.97
C VAL A 161 -15.76 -34.34 -13.73
N LYS A 162 -16.09 -34.62 -12.47
CA LYS A 162 -16.92 -35.77 -12.10
C LYS A 162 -18.27 -35.78 -12.83
N GLU A 163 -18.98 -34.65 -12.84
CA GLU A 163 -20.30 -34.52 -13.48
C GLU A 163 -20.19 -34.69 -15.01
N ARG A 164 -19.13 -34.17 -15.63
CA ARG A 164 -18.87 -34.38 -17.07
C ARG A 164 -18.62 -35.84 -17.39
N ILE A 165 -17.84 -36.56 -16.59
CA ILE A 165 -17.61 -38.00 -16.79
C ILE A 165 -18.91 -38.77 -16.61
N ALA A 166 -19.71 -38.49 -15.56
CA ALA A 166 -21.00 -39.13 -15.32
C ALA A 166 -21.98 -38.91 -16.50
N ALA A 167 -22.02 -37.67 -17.03
CA ALA A 167 -22.85 -37.37 -18.21
C ALA A 167 -22.42 -38.14 -19.46
N CYS A 168 -21.11 -38.32 -19.67
CA CYS A 168 -20.61 -39.14 -20.80
C CYS A 168 -20.96 -40.62 -20.63
N LEU A 169 -20.87 -41.15 -19.40
CA LEU A 169 -21.20 -42.57 -19.15
C LEU A 169 -22.69 -42.86 -19.29
N SER A 170 -23.58 -41.93 -18.92
CA SER A 170 -25.03 -42.07 -19.05
C SER A 170 -25.52 -42.13 -20.51
N VAL A 171 -24.69 -41.80 -21.48
CA VAL A 171 -25.00 -41.89 -22.93
C VAL A 171 -24.74 -43.32 -23.45
N PHE A 172 -23.97 -44.14 -22.71
CA PHE A 172 -23.59 -45.48 -23.12
C PHE A 172 -24.44 -46.60 -22.48
N ILE A 173 -25.47 -46.24 -21.72
CA ILE A 173 -26.47 -47.14 -21.13
C ILE A 173 -27.83 -46.92 -21.82
#